data_bc17bedb1a6ba0491b3748e7b1b49af7
#
_entry.id   bc17bedb1a6ba0491b3748e7b1b49af7
#
_cell.length_a   1.000
_cell.length_b   1.000
_cell.length_c   1.000
_cell.angle_alpha   90.00
_cell.angle_beta   90.00
_cell.angle_gamma   90.00
#
_symmetry.space_group_name_H-M   'P 1'
#
loop_
_entity.id
_entity.type
_entity.pdbx_description
1 polymer ?
#
loop_
_entity_poly.entity_id
_entity_poly.type
_entity_poly.pdbx_seq_one_letter_code
_entity_poly.pdbx_strand_id
1 'polypeptide(L)'
;MFLNFSLQNNRQELLLLKTAIEKHGISVDLLKYDESFVVKSVRHRMDETICKALDEYFELIAKSLDETNRFIESLQISYSEFFRNPLTFSVLEKIILPTLIQKRKNETSELRIWSSACAKGQEPYSLAIIMEEILRLRHEKPKYRIFATDQSQVQINAAQLGEYSSGELNNLTLDRVSHFFDTLGNNHFIKAELKRNIDFSVFDLFDKKFSSPPSSIFGGFDIVFCANLLFYYKNAERKKIIEKVGNSLVDNGFLVTGETEREILVTHGFKEVYAHSGIFVKR
;
A
#
# COMPACT_ATOMS: atom_id res chain seq x y z
N MET A 1 11.84 -9.87 -31.61
CA MET A 1 13.27 -9.83 -31.29
C MET A 1 13.37 -9.36 -29.85
N PHE A 2 13.57 -10.28 -28.90
CA PHE A 2 13.59 -9.95 -27.47
C PHE A 2 14.91 -9.22 -27.18
N LEU A 3 14.81 -7.93 -26.85
CA LEU A 3 15.95 -7.16 -26.34
C LEU A 3 16.48 -7.85 -25.08
N ASN A 4 17.65 -8.46 -25.19
CA ASN A 4 18.35 -9.01 -24.03
C ASN A 4 18.83 -7.85 -23.16
N PHE A 5 18.05 -7.52 -22.13
CA PHE A 5 18.59 -6.86 -20.95
C PHE A 5 19.56 -7.87 -20.31
N SER A 6 20.85 -7.74 -20.56
CA SER A 6 21.83 -8.57 -19.89
C SER A 6 21.96 -8.07 -18.45
N LEU A 7 21.82 -8.96 -17.50
CA LEU A 7 21.95 -8.69 -16.04
C LEU A 7 23.31 -8.07 -15.65
N GLN A 8 24.28 -8.00 -16.56
CA GLN A 8 25.61 -7.46 -16.31
C GLN A 8 25.73 -5.92 -16.44
N ASN A 9 24.78 -5.23 -17.10
CA ASN A 9 24.82 -3.78 -17.32
C ASN A 9 23.75 -2.98 -16.58
N ASN A 10 22.85 -3.62 -15.81
CA ASN A 10 21.69 -2.94 -15.21
C ASN A 10 22.05 -1.71 -14.34
N ARG A 11 23.14 -1.75 -13.61
CA ARG A 11 23.53 -0.63 -12.74
C ARG A 11 23.94 0.61 -13.55
N GLN A 12 24.62 0.42 -14.68
CA GLN A 12 25.04 1.52 -15.53
C GLN A 12 23.85 2.14 -16.26
N GLU A 13 22.94 1.32 -16.76
CA GLU A 13 21.69 1.77 -17.39
C GLU A 13 20.79 2.53 -16.41
N LEU A 14 20.66 2.06 -15.15
CA LEU A 14 19.95 2.79 -14.10
C LEU A 14 20.57 4.16 -13.78
N LEU A 15 21.89 4.28 -13.84
CA LEU A 15 22.57 5.56 -13.66
C LEU A 15 22.33 6.51 -14.84
N LEU A 16 22.33 5.99 -16.07
CA LEU A 16 21.99 6.78 -17.28
C LEU A 16 20.53 7.27 -17.22
N LEU A 17 19.59 6.40 -16.88
CA LEU A 17 18.19 6.76 -16.70
C LEU A 17 18.02 7.82 -15.60
N LYS A 18 18.69 7.65 -14.45
CA LYS A 18 18.69 8.65 -13.38
C LYS A 18 19.20 10.00 -13.88
N THR A 19 20.32 10.01 -14.60
CA THR A 19 20.88 11.24 -15.18
C THR A 19 19.93 11.91 -16.17
N ALA A 20 19.19 11.11 -16.96
CA ALA A 20 18.20 11.64 -17.89
C ALA A 20 17.03 12.33 -17.15
N ILE A 21 16.56 11.75 -16.05
CA ILE A 21 15.51 12.33 -15.18
C ILE A 21 15.98 13.61 -14.51
N GLU A 22 17.21 13.61 -13.98
CA GLU A 22 17.81 14.76 -13.28
C GLU A 22 17.94 16.01 -14.14
N LYS A 23 17.95 15.89 -15.49
CA LYS A 23 17.91 17.04 -16.40
C LYS A 23 16.68 17.93 -16.22
N HIS A 24 15.59 17.39 -15.70
CA HIS A 24 14.36 18.14 -15.37
C HIS A 24 14.34 18.68 -13.94
N GLY A 25 15.46 18.60 -13.18
CA GLY A 25 15.52 19.01 -11.77
C GLY A 25 14.81 18.05 -10.82
N ILE A 26 14.43 16.86 -11.29
CA ILE A 26 13.73 15.84 -10.50
C ILE A 26 14.76 14.87 -9.92
N SER A 27 14.73 14.67 -8.60
CA SER A 27 15.57 13.70 -7.90
C SER A 27 14.79 12.44 -7.57
N VAL A 28 15.19 11.32 -8.17
CA VAL A 28 14.61 9.99 -7.93
C VAL A 28 15.72 9.02 -7.57
N ASP A 29 15.58 8.28 -6.48
CA ASP A 29 16.48 7.20 -6.11
C ASP A 29 16.01 5.87 -6.72
N LEU A 30 16.42 5.62 -7.97
CA LEU A 30 16.11 4.38 -8.68
C LEU A 30 16.81 3.16 -8.05
N LEU A 31 17.89 3.36 -7.29
CA LEU A 31 18.69 2.28 -6.73
C LEU A 31 18.02 1.60 -5.54
N LYS A 32 16.99 2.21 -4.95
CA LYS A 32 16.20 1.60 -3.89
C LYS A 32 15.29 0.48 -4.38
N TYR A 33 14.87 0.53 -5.64
CA TYR A 33 13.95 -0.43 -6.22
C TYR A 33 14.66 -1.73 -6.64
N ASP A 34 13.90 -2.81 -6.69
CA ASP A 34 14.31 -4.05 -7.34
C ASP A 34 14.56 -3.80 -8.83
N GLU A 35 15.68 -4.31 -9.33
CA GLU A 35 16.08 -4.02 -10.72
C GLU A 35 15.09 -4.57 -11.74
N SER A 36 14.52 -5.74 -11.46
CA SER A 36 13.52 -6.35 -12.35
C SER A 36 12.24 -5.51 -12.46
N PHE A 37 11.89 -4.84 -11.38
CA PHE A 37 10.74 -3.92 -11.36
C PHE A 37 11.01 -2.69 -12.22
N VAL A 38 12.16 -2.02 -12.04
CA VAL A 38 12.50 -0.84 -12.87
C VAL A 38 12.57 -1.21 -14.35
N VAL A 39 13.20 -2.35 -14.69
CA VAL A 39 13.26 -2.86 -16.06
C VAL A 39 11.87 -3.08 -16.64
N LYS A 40 10.93 -3.64 -15.89
CA LYS A 40 9.54 -3.82 -16.35
C LYS A 40 8.85 -2.48 -16.60
N SER A 41 9.05 -1.51 -15.72
CA SER A 41 8.49 -0.16 -15.88
C SER A 41 9.05 0.55 -17.12
N VAL A 42 10.36 0.46 -17.33
CA VAL A 42 11.00 1.00 -18.56
C VAL A 42 10.42 0.36 -19.81
N ARG A 43 10.33 -0.97 -19.86
CA ARG A 43 9.77 -1.69 -21.01
C ARG A 43 8.33 -1.29 -21.30
N HIS A 44 7.51 -1.25 -20.27
CA HIS A 44 6.11 -0.83 -20.42
C HIS A 44 6.01 0.58 -21.01
N ARG A 45 6.82 1.52 -20.54
CA ARG A 45 6.84 2.88 -21.07
C ARG A 45 7.40 2.95 -22.50
N MET A 46 8.40 2.13 -22.83
CA MET A 46 8.91 2.01 -24.20
C MET A 46 7.83 1.53 -25.16
N ASP A 47 7.02 0.54 -24.75
CA ASP A 47 5.91 0.03 -25.56
C ASP A 47 4.85 1.14 -25.80
N GLU A 48 4.52 1.91 -24.76
CA GLU A 48 3.57 3.03 -24.84
C GLU A 48 4.07 4.21 -25.70
N THR A 49 5.38 4.43 -25.72
CA THR A 49 6.02 5.52 -26.50
C THR A 49 6.56 5.08 -27.85
N ILE A 50 6.39 3.80 -28.20
CA ILE A 50 6.84 3.18 -29.45
C ILE A 50 8.38 3.28 -29.63
N CYS A 51 9.14 3.49 -28.55
CA CYS A 51 10.60 3.47 -28.57
C CYS A 51 11.13 2.05 -28.76
N LYS A 52 12.05 1.86 -29.71
CA LYS A 52 12.59 0.53 -30.06
C LYS A 52 13.90 0.20 -29.35
N ALA A 53 14.61 1.20 -28.85
CA ALA A 53 15.90 1.07 -28.19
C ALA A 53 15.91 1.83 -26.86
N LEU A 54 16.72 1.35 -25.91
CA LEU A 54 16.88 2.01 -24.61
C LEU A 54 17.44 3.43 -24.72
N ASP A 55 18.43 3.62 -25.56
CA ASP A 55 19.06 4.93 -25.76
C ASP A 55 18.03 5.93 -26.31
N GLU A 56 17.17 5.50 -27.22
CA GLU A 56 16.07 6.30 -27.75
C GLU A 56 15.10 6.71 -26.62
N TYR A 57 14.75 5.77 -25.73
CA TYR A 57 13.88 6.06 -24.60
C TYR A 57 14.54 6.98 -23.57
N PHE A 58 15.82 6.79 -23.27
CA PHE A 58 16.54 7.69 -22.34
C PHE A 58 16.70 9.10 -22.91
N GLU A 59 16.86 9.24 -24.23
CA GLU A 59 16.80 10.53 -24.89
C GLU A 59 15.41 11.17 -24.81
N LEU A 60 14.35 10.39 -24.96
CA LEU A 60 12.97 10.87 -24.82
C LEU A 60 12.74 11.37 -23.39
N ILE A 61 13.09 10.59 -22.36
CA ILE A 61 13.05 11.01 -20.96
C ILE A 61 13.80 12.32 -20.77
N ALA A 62 15.03 12.43 -21.27
CA ALA A 62 15.87 13.62 -21.10
C ALA A 62 15.30 14.88 -21.79
N LYS A 63 14.42 14.75 -22.78
CA LYS A 63 13.83 15.85 -23.56
C LYS A 63 12.38 16.17 -23.15
N SER A 64 11.65 15.21 -22.56
CA SER A 64 10.22 15.32 -22.25
C SER A 64 9.96 15.22 -20.76
N LEU A 65 9.57 16.34 -20.16
CA LEU A 65 9.13 16.37 -18.74
C LEU A 65 7.85 15.54 -18.55
N ASP A 66 6.93 15.54 -19.51
CA ASP A 66 5.69 14.75 -19.45
C ASP A 66 6.01 13.25 -19.38
N GLU A 67 6.89 12.74 -20.25
CA GLU A 67 7.28 11.34 -20.22
C GLU A 67 8.06 11.00 -18.94
N THR A 68 8.91 11.89 -18.48
CA THR A 68 9.62 11.73 -17.20
C THR A 68 8.62 11.56 -16.04
N ASN A 69 7.58 12.37 -15.98
CA ASN A 69 6.54 12.27 -14.96
C ASN A 69 5.77 10.95 -15.09
N ARG A 70 5.37 10.54 -16.30
CA ARG A 70 4.70 9.25 -16.54
C ARG A 70 5.56 8.06 -16.14
N PHE A 71 6.87 8.12 -16.42
CA PHE A 71 7.79 7.08 -15.96
C PHE A 71 7.86 7.03 -14.43
N ILE A 72 7.99 8.17 -13.75
CA ILE A 72 8.01 8.24 -12.27
C ILE A 72 6.69 7.73 -11.69
N GLU A 73 5.55 8.08 -12.29
CA GLU A 73 4.24 7.55 -11.91
C GLU A 73 4.16 6.03 -12.09
N SER A 74 4.79 5.47 -13.13
CA SER A 74 4.84 4.01 -13.34
C SER A 74 5.63 3.25 -12.27
N LEU A 75 6.51 3.94 -11.53
CA LEU A 75 7.20 3.40 -10.36
C LEU A 75 6.35 3.48 -9.08
N GLN A 76 5.25 4.23 -9.12
CA GLN A 76 4.31 4.28 -8.01
C GLN A 76 3.38 3.07 -8.12
N ILE A 77 3.40 2.25 -7.08
CA ILE A 77 2.63 1.02 -7.01
C ILE A 77 1.20 1.41 -6.66
N SER A 78 0.33 1.46 -7.65
CA SER A 78 -1.04 1.98 -7.50
C SER A 78 -2.13 0.90 -7.56
N TYR A 79 -1.75 -0.38 -7.83
CA TYR A 79 -2.73 -1.45 -7.92
C TYR A 79 -3.19 -1.90 -6.55
N SER A 80 -4.47 -1.75 -6.28
CA SER A 80 -5.14 -2.18 -5.07
C SER A 80 -6.52 -2.74 -5.40
N GLU A 81 -7.02 -3.64 -4.56
CA GLU A 81 -8.37 -4.24 -4.65
C GLU A 81 -9.02 -4.27 -3.29
N PHE A 82 -10.34 -4.20 -3.27
CA PHE A 82 -11.11 -4.49 -2.07
C PHE A 82 -10.91 -5.95 -1.65
N PHE A 83 -10.71 -6.21 -0.36
CA PHE A 83 -10.54 -7.55 0.20
C PHE A 83 -9.49 -8.40 -0.53
N ARG A 84 -8.44 -7.75 -1.05
CA ARG A 84 -7.29 -8.43 -1.62
C ARG A 84 -6.72 -9.40 -0.60
N ASN A 85 -6.38 -10.64 -0.99
CA ASN A 85 -6.01 -11.74 -0.09
C ASN A 85 -7.18 -12.17 0.83
N PRO A 86 -8.19 -12.88 0.32
CA PRO A 86 -9.41 -13.20 1.05
C PRO A 86 -9.18 -13.93 2.38
N LEU A 87 -8.17 -14.81 2.47
CA LEU A 87 -7.82 -15.50 3.70
C LEU A 87 -7.38 -14.53 4.81
N THR A 88 -6.53 -13.55 4.47
CA THR A 88 -6.09 -12.50 5.41
C THR A 88 -7.28 -11.76 5.99
N PHE A 89 -8.16 -11.25 5.12
CA PHE A 89 -9.35 -10.52 5.55
C PHE A 89 -10.33 -11.39 6.33
N SER A 90 -10.46 -12.69 5.99
CA SER A 90 -11.30 -13.62 6.74
C SER A 90 -10.79 -13.85 8.16
N VAL A 91 -9.47 -14.01 8.34
CA VAL A 91 -8.84 -14.15 9.67
C VAL A 91 -8.98 -12.86 10.48
N LEU A 92 -8.80 -11.71 9.84
CA LEU A 92 -9.01 -10.41 10.50
C LEU A 92 -10.45 -10.26 10.97
N GLU A 93 -11.42 -10.49 10.09
CA GLU A 93 -12.85 -10.34 10.39
C GLU A 93 -13.33 -11.28 11.50
N LYS A 94 -12.91 -12.55 11.44
CA LYS A 94 -13.48 -13.58 12.32
C LYS A 94 -12.72 -13.82 13.62
N ILE A 95 -11.43 -13.45 13.66
CA ILE A 95 -10.57 -13.81 14.79
C ILE A 95 -9.87 -12.57 15.39
N ILE A 96 -9.07 -11.85 14.60
CA ILE A 96 -8.17 -10.82 15.13
C ILE A 96 -8.94 -9.60 15.63
N LEU A 97 -9.76 -8.98 14.77
CA LEU A 97 -10.51 -7.77 15.14
C LEU A 97 -11.51 -8.03 16.29
N PRO A 98 -12.31 -9.13 16.28
CA PRO A 98 -13.15 -9.46 17.41
C PRO A 98 -12.39 -9.62 18.73
N THR A 99 -11.19 -10.21 18.68
CA THR A 99 -10.34 -10.40 19.87
C THR A 99 -9.78 -9.07 20.39
N LEU A 100 -9.31 -8.20 19.50
CA LEU A 100 -8.82 -6.87 19.85
C LEU A 100 -9.93 -5.98 20.43
N ILE A 101 -11.11 -6.01 19.83
CA ILE A 101 -12.29 -5.28 20.30
C ILE A 101 -12.67 -5.74 21.71
N GLN A 102 -12.71 -7.05 21.95
CA GLN A 102 -13.06 -7.60 23.26
C GLN A 102 -12.05 -7.21 24.34
N LYS A 103 -10.75 -7.21 24.05
CA LYS A 103 -9.71 -6.77 24.98
C LYS A 103 -9.90 -5.30 25.38
N ARG A 104 -10.40 -4.45 24.47
CA ARG A 104 -10.58 -3.02 24.66
C ARG A 104 -11.97 -2.62 25.20
N LYS A 105 -12.84 -3.57 25.46
CA LYS A 105 -14.22 -3.32 25.93
C LYS A 105 -14.30 -2.39 27.16
N ASN A 106 -13.30 -2.46 28.03
CA ASN A 106 -13.21 -1.67 29.26
C ASN A 106 -12.18 -0.53 29.17
N GLU A 107 -11.59 -0.30 28.00
CA GLU A 107 -10.60 0.74 27.78
C GLU A 107 -11.22 1.94 27.07
N THR A 108 -10.76 3.14 27.41
CA THR A 108 -11.13 4.37 26.71
C THR A 108 -10.35 4.59 25.42
N SER A 109 -9.32 3.76 25.19
CA SER A 109 -8.41 3.84 24.03
C SER A 109 -9.07 3.30 22.76
N GLU A 110 -8.84 3.98 21.65
CA GLU A 110 -9.31 3.54 20.34
C GLU A 110 -8.41 2.42 19.76
N LEU A 111 -9.00 1.51 18.96
CA LEU A 111 -8.26 0.56 18.14
C LEU A 111 -7.62 1.30 16.98
N ARG A 112 -6.30 1.17 16.82
CA ARG A 112 -5.53 1.94 15.84
C ARG A 112 -4.96 1.02 14.75
N ILE A 113 -5.32 1.30 13.51
CA ILE A 113 -4.88 0.53 12.34
C ILE A 113 -4.13 1.47 11.40
N TRP A 114 -3.00 1.03 10.89
CA TRP A 114 -2.25 1.77 9.86
C TRP A 114 -2.19 0.98 8.56
N SER A 115 -2.73 1.53 7.48
CA SER A 115 -2.56 1.10 6.10
C SER A 115 -1.43 1.93 5.50
N SER A 116 -0.24 1.34 5.36
CA SER A 116 1.01 2.10 5.15
C SER A 116 1.33 2.41 3.68
N ALA A 117 0.62 1.79 2.73
CA ALA A 117 0.70 2.06 1.29
C ALA A 117 -0.69 1.81 0.68
N CYS A 118 -1.63 2.71 0.97
CA CYS A 118 -3.06 2.49 0.75
C CYS A 118 -3.53 2.64 -0.70
N ALA A 119 -2.67 3.14 -1.61
CA ALA A 119 -3.04 3.48 -2.99
C ALA A 119 -4.38 4.25 -3.06
N LYS A 120 -5.34 3.82 -3.89
CA LYS A 120 -6.65 4.45 -4.03
C LYS A 120 -7.63 4.17 -2.86
N GLY A 121 -7.17 3.55 -1.76
CA GLY A 121 -7.96 3.39 -0.54
C GLY A 121 -8.78 2.11 -0.42
N GLN A 122 -8.72 1.16 -1.35
CA GLN A 122 -9.48 -0.09 -1.26
C GLN A 122 -9.16 -0.88 0.02
N GLU A 123 -7.89 -0.91 0.44
CA GLU A 123 -7.45 -1.60 1.65
C GLU A 123 -8.05 -0.96 2.93
N PRO A 124 -7.86 0.33 3.23
CA PRO A 124 -8.43 0.95 4.42
C PRO A 124 -9.96 0.94 4.42
N TYR A 125 -10.61 1.04 3.26
CA TYR A 125 -12.08 0.89 3.19
C TYR A 125 -12.54 -0.54 3.46
N SER A 126 -11.80 -1.56 3.02
CA SER A 126 -12.11 -2.96 3.36
C SER A 126 -12.03 -3.20 4.87
N LEU A 127 -11.04 -2.59 5.55
CA LEU A 127 -10.91 -2.63 7.00
C LEU A 127 -12.06 -1.90 7.69
N ALA A 128 -12.43 -0.72 7.21
CA ALA A 128 -13.55 0.04 7.77
C ALA A 128 -14.88 -0.71 7.61
N ILE A 129 -15.13 -1.34 6.46
CA ILE A 129 -16.32 -2.17 6.23
C ILE A 129 -16.41 -3.29 7.29
N ILE A 130 -15.34 -4.05 7.49
CA ILE A 130 -15.32 -5.12 8.50
C ILE A 130 -15.56 -4.57 9.90
N MET A 131 -14.91 -3.46 10.24
CA MET A 131 -15.12 -2.83 11.54
C MET A 131 -16.59 -2.46 11.77
N GLU A 132 -17.22 -1.78 10.82
CA GLU A 132 -18.64 -1.40 10.93
C GLU A 132 -19.57 -2.63 11.00
N GLU A 133 -19.30 -3.69 10.24
CA GLU A 133 -20.04 -4.95 10.31
C GLU A 133 -19.93 -5.61 11.68
N ILE A 134 -18.72 -5.72 12.26
CA ILE A 134 -18.50 -6.29 13.59
C ILE A 134 -19.19 -5.46 14.67
N LEU A 135 -19.08 -4.13 14.61
CA LEU A 135 -19.66 -3.22 15.59
C LEU A 135 -21.20 -3.27 15.57
N ARG A 136 -21.78 -3.33 14.38
CA ARG A 136 -23.24 -3.45 14.20
C ARG A 136 -23.75 -4.76 14.83
N LEU A 137 -23.07 -5.89 14.59
CA LEU A 137 -23.48 -7.20 15.11
C LEU A 137 -23.37 -7.30 16.63
N ARG A 138 -22.43 -6.60 17.25
CA ARG A 138 -22.14 -6.72 18.69
C ARG A 138 -22.87 -5.70 19.55
N HIS A 139 -23.55 -4.73 18.94
CA HIS A 139 -24.14 -3.58 19.64
C HIS A 139 -23.15 -2.82 20.56
N GLU A 140 -21.85 -2.97 20.28
CA GLU A 140 -20.74 -2.34 20.99
C GLU A 140 -20.24 -1.16 20.16
N LYS A 141 -19.68 -0.14 20.83
CA LYS A 141 -19.12 1.04 20.14
C LYS A 141 -17.66 1.28 20.56
N PRO A 142 -16.73 0.32 20.43
CA PRO A 142 -15.33 0.65 20.59
C PRO A 142 -14.96 1.67 19.52
N LYS A 143 -14.21 2.68 19.91
CA LYS A 143 -13.67 3.64 18.96
C LYS A 143 -12.56 2.98 18.17
N TYR A 144 -12.51 3.20 16.88
CA TYR A 144 -11.39 2.81 16.03
C TYR A 144 -10.98 3.95 15.12
N ARG A 145 -9.73 3.93 14.69
CA ARG A 145 -9.17 4.87 13.75
C ARG A 145 -8.22 4.16 12.78
N ILE A 146 -8.39 4.43 11.50
CA ILE A 146 -7.54 3.93 10.45
C ILE A 146 -6.71 5.10 9.92
N PHE A 147 -5.38 4.96 9.97
CA PHE A 147 -4.45 5.88 9.35
C PHE A 147 -4.06 5.28 8.01
N ALA A 148 -4.43 5.92 6.93
CA ALA A 148 -4.20 5.44 5.58
C ALA A 148 -3.19 6.38 4.89
N THR A 149 -2.04 5.84 4.52
CA THR A 149 -0.97 6.64 3.95
C THR A 149 -0.48 6.08 2.62
N ASP A 150 -0.05 6.97 1.76
CA ASP A 150 0.66 6.65 0.51
C ASP A 150 1.68 7.76 0.23
N GLN A 151 2.76 7.45 -0.50
CA GLN A 151 3.73 8.47 -0.92
C GLN A 151 3.17 9.40 -2.01
N SER A 152 2.13 8.98 -2.72
CA SER A 152 1.53 9.71 -3.84
C SER A 152 0.34 10.55 -3.39
N GLN A 153 0.45 11.87 -3.56
CA GLN A 153 -0.68 12.78 -3.33
C GLN A 153 -1.87 12.45 -4.25
N VAL A 154 -1.61 11.99 -5.48
CA VAL A 154 -2.66 11.61 -6.44
C VAL A 154 -3.47 10.43 -5.90
N GLN A 155 -2.80 9.42 -5.34
CA GLN A 155 -3.46 8.26 -4.73
C GLN A 155 -4.27 8.67 -3.50
N ILE A 156 -3.71 9.52 -2.64
CA ILE A 156 -4.42 10.04 -1.46
C ILE A 156 -5.68 10.83 -1.86
N ASN A 157 -5.60 11.68 -2.88
CA ASN A 157 -6.77 12.41 -3.37
C ASN A 157 -7.86 11.46 -3.91
N ALA A 158 -7.46 10.43 -4.67
CA ALA A 158 -8.38 9.41 -5.17
C ALA A 158 -9.01 8.60 -4.02
N ALA A 159 -8.22 8.22 -3.02
CA ALA A 159 -8.69 7.52 -1.83
C ALA A 159 -9.70 8.37 -1.03
N GLN A 160 -9.44 9.65 -0.84
CA GLN A 160 -10.36 10.58 -0.17
C GLN A 160 -11.68 10.77 -0.94
N LEU A 161 -11.59 10.84 -2.28
CA LEU A 161 -12.78 10.89 -3.14
C LEU A 161 -13.61 9.61 -2.96
N GLY A 162 -12.96 8.44 -2.92
CA GLY A 162 -13.60 7.15 -2.71
C GLY A 162 -14.57 6.78 -3.81
N GLU A 163 -14.21 7.07 -5.06
CA GLU A 163 -14.96 6.77 -6.28
C GLU A 163 -14.34 5.56 -6.98
N TYR A 164 -15.16 4.58 -7.32
CA TYR A 164 -14.76 3.33 -7.94
C TYR A 164 -15.73 2.94 -9.05
N SER A 165 -15.21 2.36 -10.14
CA SER A 165 -16.02 1.73 -11.18
C SER A 165 -16.59 0.38 -10.71
N SER A 166 -17.65 -0.09 -11.36
CA SER A 166 -18.22 -1.42 -11.07
C SER A 166 -17.18 -2.54 -11.16
N GLY A 167 -16.20 -2.46 -12.06
CA GLY A 167 -15.12 -3.44 -12.21
C GLY A 167 -14.16 -3.49 -11.03
N GLU A 168 -14.01 -2.40 -10.27
CA GLU A 168 -13.16 -2.35 -9.08
C GLU A 168 -13.84 -2.97 -7.84
N LEU A 169 -15.13 -3.27 -7.89
CA LEU A 169 -15.90 -3.82 -6.77
C LEU A 169 -16.06 -5.36 -6.81
N ASN A 170 -15.40 -6.06 -7.72
CA ASN A 170 -15.61 -7.49 -7.98
C ASN A 170 -15.43 -8.39 -6.75
N ASN A 171 -14.63 -7.97 -5.77
CA ASN A 171 -14.38 -8.72 -4.53
C ASN A 171 -15.37 -8.35 -3.40
N LEU A 172 -16.30 -7.45 -3.66
CA LEU A 172 -17.34 -7.07 -2.70
C LEU A 172 -18.63 -7.87 -2.95
N THR A 173 -19.29 -8.25 -1.86
CA THR A 173 -20.65 -8.81 -1.95
C THR A 173 -21.64 -7.71 -2.31
N LEU A 174 -22.76 -8.07 -2.94
CA LEU A 174 -23.84 -7.14 -3.25
C LEU A 174 -24.37 -6.43 -2.00
N ASP A 175 -24.42 -7.14 -0.86
CA ASP A 175 -24.82 -6.57 0.42
C ASP A 175 -23.87 -5.45 0.87
N ARG A 176 -22.57 -5.68 0.80
CA ARG A 176 -21.55 -4.66 1.11
C ARG A 176 -21.64 -3.44 0.19
N VAL A 177 -21.83 -3.68 -1.12
CA VAL A 177 -21.99 -2.58 -2.09
C VAL A 177 -23.23 -1.76 -1.76
N SER A 178 -24.40 -2.39 -1.55
CA SER A 178 -25.64 -1.67 -1.24
C SER A 178 -25.57 -0.90 0.09
N HIS A 179 -24.84 -1.42 1.06
CA HIS A 179 -24.74 -0.86 2.40
C HIS A 179 -23.76 0.33 2.48
N PHE A 180 -22.59 0.19 1.87
CA PHE A 180 -21.46 1.09 2.06
C PHE A 180 -21.18 2.03 0.89
N PHE A 181 -21.91 1.87 -0.22
CA PHE A 181 -21.72 2.72 -1.40
C PHE A 181 -23.03 3.39 -1.84
N ASP A 182 -22.91 4.58 -2.37
CA ASP A 182 -23.92 5.25 -3.18
C ASP A 182 -23.57 5.01 -4.65
N THR A 183 -24.56 4.62 -5.47
CA THR A 183 -24.32 4.27 -6.87
C THR A 183 -24.93 5.32 -7.80
N LEU A 184 -24.12 5.81 -8.75
CA LEU A 184 -24.54 6.70 -9.81
C LEU A 184 -24.05 6.19 -11.16
N GLY A 185 -24.92 5.56 -11.93
CA GLY A 185 -24.55 4.92 -13.19
C GLY A 185 -23.55 3.76 -12.96
N ASN A 186 -22.38 3.84 -13.55
CA ASN A 186 -21.32 2.85 -13.42
C ASN A 186 -20.29 3.17 -12.31
N ASN A 187 -20.50 4.30 -11.59
CA ASN A 187 -19.63 4.74 -10.53
C ASN A 187 -20.26 4.51 -9.15
N HIS A 188 -19.42 4.12 -8.21
CA HIS A 188 -19.79 3.83 -6.83
C HIS A 188 -18.96 4.69 -5.90
N PHE A 189 -19.62 5.36 -4.96
CA PHE A 189 -18.99 6.29 -4.02
C PHE A 189 -19.09 5.76 -2.61
N ILE A 190 -17.99 5.71 -1.89
CA ILE A 190 -17.99 5.37 -0.46
C ILE A 190 -18.84 6.36 0.31
N LYS A 191 -19.79 5.86 1.10
CA LYS A 191 -20.66 6.70 1.96
C LYS A 191 -19.83 7.46 3.00
N ALA A 192 -20.22 8.69 3.29
CA ALA A 192 -19.50 9.60 4.19
C ALA A 192 -19.29 9.02 5.60
N GLU A 193 -20.21 8.19 6.08
CA GLU A 193 -20.12 7.55 7.39
C GLU A 193 -18.91 6.63 7.51
N LEU A 194 -18.54 5.89 6.45
CA LEU A 194 -17.39 5.01 6.45
C LEU A 194 -16.06 5.79 6.47
N LYS A 195 -16.05 7.00 5.89
CA LYS A 195 -14.86 7.86 5.82
C LYS A 195 -14.47 8.48 7.17
N ARG A 196 -15.40 8.60 8.11
CA ARG A 196 -15.20 9.35 9.37
C ARG A 196 -14.06 8.83 10.23
N ASN A 197 -13.80 7.53 10.17
CA ASN A 197 -12.81 6.86 10.99
C ASN A 197 -11.48 6.63 10.24
N ILE A 198 -11.30 7.24 9.05
CA ILE A 198 -10.10 7.08 8.22
C ILE A 198 -9.42 8.42 8.03
N ASP A 199 -8.15 8.52 8.41
CA ASP A 199 -7.28 9.66 8.14
C ASP A 199 -6.37 9.35 6.96
N PHE A 200 -6.61 9.99 5.83
CA PHE A 200 -5.76 9.90 4.65
C PHE A 200 -4.68 10.98 4.66
N SER A 201 -3.43 10.60 4.51
CA SER A 201 -2.31 11.55 4.44
C SER A 201 -1.15 11.04 3.59
N VAL A 202 -0.40 11.98 3.01
CA VAL A 202 0.85 11.63 2.32
C VAL A 202 1.91 11.27 3.34
N PHE A 203 2.56 10.13 3.13
CA PHE A 203 3.67 9.69 3.97
C PHE A 203 4.61 8.79 3.17
N ASP A 204 5.92 9.12 3.22
CA ASP A 204 6.95 8.27 2.63
C ASP A 204 7.53 7.34 3.71
N LEU A 205 7.47 6.04 3.48
CA LEU A 205 8.06 5.04 4.37
C LEU A 205 9.58 5.17 4.51
N PHE A 206 10.23 5.88 3.59
CA PHE A 206 11.67 6.20 3.67
C PHE A 206 11.97 7.52 4.39
N ASP A 207 10.95 8.28 4.81
CA ASP A 207 11.16 9.49 5.61
C ASP A 207 11.96 9.15 6.87
N LYS A 208 13.06 9.90 7.09
CA LYS A 208 13.95 9.70 8.25
C LYS A 208 13.53 10.50 9.48
N LYS A 209 12.66 11.48 9.30
CA LYS A 209 12.23 12.41 10.36
C LYS A 209 11.12 11.81 11.21
N PHE A 210 10.23 11.05 10.57
CA PHE A 210 9.07 10.48 11.25
C PHE A 210 9.09 8.94 11.19
N SER A 211 8.83 8.31 12.33
CA SER A 211 8.72 6.84 12.46
C SER A 211 7.33 6.31 12.09
N SER A 212 6.33 7.17 12.09
CA SER A 212 4.92 6.87 11.80
C SER A 212 4.24 8.10 11.18
N PRO A 213 3.02 7.96 10.61
CA PRO A 213 2.29 9.09 10.07
C PRO A 213 2.18 10.24 11.09
N PRO A 214 2.46 11.49 10.72
CA PRO A 214 2.39 12.63 11.65
C PRO A 214 1.03 12.78 12.33
N SER A 215 -0.06 12.46 11.63
CA SER A 215 -1.42 12.49 12.16
C SER A 215 -1.66 11.48 13.29
N SER A 216 -0.83 10.43 13.38
CA SER A 216 -0.90 9.41 14.43
C SER A 216 -0.29 9.85 15.75
N ILE A 217 0.47 10.94 15.77
CA ILE A 217 1.20 11.55 16.89
C ILE A 217 2.32 10.65 17.41
N PHE A 218 2.07 9.43 17.88
CA PHE A 218 3.05 8.57 18.58
C PHE A 218 3.16 7.13 18.02
N GLY A 219 2.55 6.81 16.86
CA GLY A 219 2.47 5.40 16.43
C GLY A 219 1.55 4.60 17.35
N GLY A 220 2.00 3.45 17.84
CA GLY A 220 1.22 2.62 18.74
C GLY A 220 0.00 1.99 18.07
N PHE A 221 0.23 1.30 16.93
CA PHE A 221 -0.81 0.65 16.17
C PHE A 221 -1.03 -0.80 16.64
N ASP A 222 -2.28 -1.20 16.70
CA ASP A 222 -2.66 -2.59 16.97
C ASP A 222 -2.43 -3.47 15.74
N ILE A 223 -2.67 -2.88 14.56
CA ILE A 223 -2.48 -3.54 13.28
C ILE A 223 -1.78 -2.55 12.33
N VAL A 224 -0.75 -3.02 11.65
CA VAL A 224 -0.13 -2.31 10.52
C VAL A 224 -0.23 -3.19 9.28
N PHE A 225 -0.79 -2.64 8.22
CA PHE A 225 -0.73 -3.22 6.89
C PHE A 225 0.47 -2.65 6.13
N CYS A 226 1.35 -3.53 5.69
CA CYS A 226 2.43 -3.27 4.75
C CYS A 226 2.38 -4.39 3.70
N ALA A 227 1.36 -4.33 2.86
CA ALA A 227 1.02 -5.42 1.96
C ALA A 227 1.24 -5.05 0.50
N ASN A 228 1.79 -6.00 -0.25
CA ASN A 228 2.03 -5.88 -1.69
C ASN A 228 2.95 -4.71 -2.09
N LEU A 229 3.92 -4.39 -1.25
CA LEU A 229 4.86 -3.29 -1.40
C LEU A 229 6.32 -3.74 -1.39
N LEU A 230 6.69 -4.68 -0.51
CA LEU A 230 8.08 -5.00 -0.19
C LEU A 230 8.85 -5.56 -1.38
N PHE A 231 8.21 -6.37 -2.22
CA PHE A 231 8.87 -7.02 -3.36
C PHE A 231 9.34 -6.06 -4.46
N TYR A 232 8.88 -4.81 -4.43
CA TYR A 232 9.35 -3.77 -5.35
C TYR A 232 10.68 -3.14 -4.95
N TYR A 233 11.15 -3.40 -3.73
CA TYR A 233 12.37 -2.80 -3.19
C TYR A 233 13.48 -3.82 -3.01
N LYS A 234 14.73 -3.38 -3.02
CA LYS A 234 15.90 -4.20 -2.67
C LYS A 234 15.88 -4.61 -1.20
N ASN A 235 16.56 -5.70 -0.86
CA ASN A 235 16.56 -6.26 0.50
C ASN A 235 16.94 -5.24 1.60
N ALA A 236 17.94 -4.39 1.34
CA ALA A 236 18.34 -3.37 2.30
C ALA A 236 17.23 -2.34 2.59
N GLU A 237 16.43 -2.01 1.58
CA GLU A 237 15.31 -1.08 1.69
C GLU A 237 14.08 -1.76 2.31
N ARG A 238 13.81 -3.02 1.98
CA ARG A 238 12.79 -3.85 2.65
C ARG A 238 13.00 -3.87 4.16
N LYS A 239 14.24 -4.08 4.60
CA LYS A 239 14.60 -4.06 6.01
C LYS A 239 14.22 -2.74 6.68
N LYS A 240 14.53 -1.58 6.08
CA LYS A 240 14.18 -0.27 6.62
C LYS A 240 12.67 -0.08 6.76
N ILE A 241 11.89 -0.51 5.75
CA ILE A 241 10.43 -0.45 5.80
C ILE A 241 9.91 -1.34 6.94
N ILE A 242 10.35 -2.61 7.01
CA ILE A 242 9.90 -3.57 8.02
C ILE A 242 10.24 -3.09 9.43
N GLU A 243 11.44 -2.53 9.64
CA GLU A 243 11.83 -1.95 10.93
C GLU A 243 10.93 -0.76 11.30
N LYS A 244 10.64 0.13 10.35
CA LYS A 244 9.77 1.29 10.58
C LYS A 244 8.36 0.85 10.98
N VAL A 245 7.72 0.00 10.19
CA VAL A 245 6.34 -0.44 10.46
C VAL A 245 6.27 -1.32 11.71
N GLY A 246 7.27 -2.19 11.92
CA GLY A 246 7.35 -3.05 13.10
C GLY A 246 7.57 -2.28 14.41
N ASN A 247 8.32 -1.17 14.37
CA ASN A 247 8.56 -0.32 15.54
C ASN A 247 7.36 0.61 15.84
N SER A 248 6.43 0.76 14.91
CA SER A 248 5.21 1.52 15.13
C SER A 248 4.07 0.72 15.78
N LEU A 249 4.22 -0.62 15.89
CA LEU A 249 3.26 -1.49 16.55
C LEU A 249 3.32 -1.37 18.08
N VAL A 250 2.19 -1.58 18.72
CA VAL A 250 2.14 -1.86 20.17
C VAL A 250 2.70 -3.26 20.45
N ASP A 251 2.98 -3.54 21.73
CA ASP A 251 3.34 -4.89 22.15
C ASP A 251 2.24 -5.88 21.77
N ASN A 252 2.63 -6.99 21.14
CA ASN A 252 1.72 -7.98 20.58
C ASN A 252 0.78 -7.45 19.45
N GLY A 253 1.11 -6.33 18.83
CA GLY A 253 0.44 -5.84 17.64
C GLY A 253 0.72 -6.72 16.41
N PHE A 254 -0.11 -6.59 15.39
CA PHE A 254 -0.08 -7.43 14.21
C PHE A 254 0.47 -6.66 13.01
N LEU A 255 1.45 -7.25 12.31
CA LEU A 255 1.90 -6.79 11.00
C LEU A 255 1.25 -7.67 9.93
N VAL A 256 0.58 -7.05 8.96
CA VAL A 256 -0.08 -7.75 7.85
C VAL A 256 0.66 -7.46 6.56
N THR A 257 0.93 -8.51 5.77
CA THR A 257 1.61 -8.38 4.49
C THR A 257 0.88 -9.12 3.37
N GLY A 258 1.30 -8.89 2.13
CA GLY A 258 0.79 -9.64 0.97
C GLY A 258 1.23 -11.11 0.99
N GLU A 259 0.45 -11.96 0.35
CA GLU A 259 0.68 -13.41 0.31
C GLU A 259 2.10 -13.76 -0.20
N THR A 260 2.55 -13.09 -1.25
CA THR A 260 3.87 -13.32 -1.87
C THR A 260 5.04 -12.77 -1.05
N GLU A 261 4.78 -11.97 -0.02
CA GLU A 261 5.79 -11.30 0.81
C GLU A 261 6.03 -12.01 2.14
N ARG A 262 5.28 -13.07 2.45
CA ARG A 262 5.31 -13.77 3.74
C ARG A 262 6.71 -14.22 4.14
N GLU A 263 7.46 -14.83 3.22
CA GLU A 263 8.83 -15.29 3.46
C GLU A 263 9.77 -14.12 3.83
N ILE A 264 9.53 -12.93 3.31
CA ILE A 264 10.31 -11.74 3.66
C ILE A 264 10.17 -11.44 5.15
N LEU A 265 8.96 -11.46 5.71
CA LEU A 265 8.74 -11.20 7.12
C LEU A 265 9.31 -12.28 8.03
N VAL A 266 9.22 -13.56 7.63
CA VAL A 266 9.82 -14.69 8.37
C VAL A 266 11.32 -14.49 8.55
N THR A 267 12.02 -14.09 7.49
CA THR A 267 13.47 -13.81 7.52
C THR A 267 13.85 -12.60 8.36
N HIS A 268 12.89 -11.71 8.67
CA HIS A 268 13.09 -10.53 9.51
C HIS A 268 12.62 -10.69 10.97
N GLY A 269 12.41 -11.93 11.43
CA GLY A 269 12.12 -12.22 12.84
C GLY A 269 10.65 -12.09 13.24
N PHE A 270 9.75 -12.10 12.27
CA PHE A 270 8.31 -12.17 12.53
C PHE A 270 7.81 -13.61 12.48
N LYS A 271 6.78 -13.92 13.27
CA LYS A 271 6.11 -15.21 13.30
C LYS A 271 4.69 -15.07 12.76
N GLU A 272 4.37 -15.85 11.74
CA GLU A 272 3.00 -15.91 11.21
C GLU A 272 2.06 -16.55 12.23
N VAL A 273 0.93 -15.89 12.50
CA VAL A 273 -0.01 -16.32 13.56
C VAL A 273 -0.88 -17.47 13.09
N TYR A 274 -1.37 -17.39 11.85
CA TYR A 274 -2.14 -18.43 11.19
C TYR A 274 -1.50 -18.73 9.85
N ALA A 275 -1.31 -20.01 9.55
CA ALA A 275 -0.65 -20.44 8.31
C ALA A 275 -1.30 -19.80 7.06
N HIS A 276 -0.49 -19.24 6.20
CA HIS A 276 -0.86 -18.59 4.95
C HIS A 276 -1.73 -17.33 5.07
N SER A 277 -1.96 -16.83 6.29
CA SER A 277 -2.81 -15.64 6.50
C SER A 277 -2.11 -14.31 6.16
N GLY A 278 -0.79 -14.27 6.08
CA GLY A 278 -0.03 -13.03 5.95
C GLY A 278 -0.09 -12.14 7.20
N ILE A 279 -0.53 -12.66 8.35
CA ILE A 279 -0.65 -11.94 9.62
C ILE A 279 0.45 -12.40 10.57
N PHE A 280 1.24 -11.47 11.05
CA PHE A 280 2.45 -11.74 11.82
C PHE A 280 2.46 -10.99 13.15
N VAL A 281 3.20 -11.56 14.12
CA VAL A 281 3.60 -10.88 15.35
C VAL A 281 5.13 -10.83 15.44
N LYS A 282 5.67 -9.83 16.12
CA LYS A 282 7.10 -9.75 16.38
C LYS A 282 7.48 -10.85 17.37
N ARG A 283 8.61 -11.54 17.10
CA ARG A 283 9.18 -12.54 18.03
C ARG A 283 9.88 -11.89 19.19
#